data_cd7f56d5d52814682767c4daafd3c119
#
_entry.id   cd7f56d5d52814682767c4daafd3c119
#
_cell.length_a   1.000
_cell.length_b   1.000
_cell.length_c   1.000
_cell.angle_alpha   90.00
_cell.angle_beta   90.00
_cell.angle_gamma   90.00
#
_symmetry.space_group_name_H-M   'P 1'
#
loop_
_entity.id
_entity.type
_entity.pdbx_description
1 polymer ?
#
loop_
_entity_poly.entity_id
_entity_poly.type
_entity_poly.pdbx_seq_one_letter_code
_entity_poly.pdbx_strand_id
1 'polypeptide(L)'
;MAFTVSQLSEERFEKIAYKHDRAVNAWEPINVTGLGPLIPVANAEANQLCVYYRFGIFKFTVAKNNTIAAGEAVYYDSVNKVVQDTPPAPGTGFYLGKALSGGTGNPTGTVSVEVSLND
;
A
#
# COMPACT_ATOMS: atom_id res chain seq x y z
N MET A 1 -13.07 -16.33 23.30
CA MET A 1 -11.64 -16.58 23.06
C MET A 1 -10.94 -15.27 22.76
N ALA A 2 -9.80 -15.07 23.33
CA ALA A 2 -8.98 -13.89 23.05
C ALA A 2 -7.93 -14.22 22.02
N PHE A 3 -7.79 -13.38 21.02
CA PHE A 3 -6.68 -13.44 20.08
C PHE A 3 -5.52 -12.64 20.64
N THR A 4 -4.31 -13.08 20.37
CA THR A 4 -3.14 -12.24 20.57
C THR A 4 -3.10 -11.19 19.46
N VAL A 5 -2.38 -10.10 19.70
CA VAL A 5 -2.22 -9.05 18.70
C VAL A 5 -1.56 -9.60 17.42
N SER A 6 -0.57 -10.49 17.58
CA SER A 6 0.11 -11.08 16.43
C SER A 6 -0.82 -11.98 15.61
N GLN A 7 -1.70 -12.73 16.24
CA GLN A 7 -2.68 -13.54 15.50
C GLN A 7 -3.62 -12.67 14.67
N LEU A 8 -4.07 -11.56 15.23
CA LEU A 8 -4.93 -10.63 14.48
C LEU A 8 -4.19 -10.02 13.30
N SER A 9 -2.92 -9.68 13.49
CA SER A 9 -2.10 -9.13 12.40
C SER A 9 -1.92 -10.15 11.28
N GLU A 10 -1.64 -11.40 11.61
CA GLU A 10 -1.46 -12.47 10.62
C GLU A 10 -2.75 -12.73 9.83
N GLU A 11 -3.90 -12.73 10.51
CA GLU A 11 -5.20 -12.92 9.87
C GLU A 11 -5.56 -11.79 8.92
N ARG A 12 -4.93 -10.63 9.04
CA ARG A 12 -5.15 -9.50 8.16
C ARG A 12 -4.38 -9.59 6.86
N PHE A 13 -3.47 -10.55 6.70
CA PHE A 13 -2.83 -10.82 5.41
C PHE A 13 -3.80 -11.63 4.55
N GLU A 14 -4.56 -10.95 3.73
CA GLU A 14 -5.56 -11.54 2.88
C GLU A 14 -5.22 -11.35 1.42
N LYS A 15 -5.35 -12.42 0.65
CA LYS A 15 -5.09 -12.41 -0.79
C LYS A 15 -6.37 -12.64 -1.55
N ILE A 16 -6.45 -12.06 -2.74
CA ILE A 16 -7.53 -12.31 -3.69
C ILE A 16 -6.95 -12.56 -5.08
N ALA A 17 -7.66 -13.32 -5.90
CA ALA A 17 -7.35 -13.46 -7.31
C ALA A 17 -8.22 -12.47 -8.09
N TYR A 18 -7.60 -11.71 -9.00
CA TYR A 18 -8.29 -10.66 -9.72
C TYR A 18 -7.67 -10.45 -11.10
N LYS A 19 -8.48 -10.03 -12.06
CA LYS A 19 -8.03 -9.64 -13.40
C LYS A 19 -8.16 -8.13 -13.52
N HIS A 20 -7.04 -7.42 -13.46
CA HIS A 20 -7.04 -5.98 -13.68
C HIS A 20 -7.03 -5.68 -15.18
N ASP A 21 -7.65 -4.57 -15.57
CA ASP A 21 -7.74 -4.17 -16.97
C ASP A 21 -6.47 -3.54 -17.53
N ARG A 22 -5.44 -3.44 -16.72
CA ARG A 22 -4.11 -2.90 -17.08
C ARG A 22 -3.02 -3.82 -16.59
N ALA A 23 -1.85 -3.73 -17.23
CA ALA A 23 -0.67 -4.43 -16.75
C ALA A 23 -0.28 -3.91 -15.36
N VAL A 24 0.23 -4.82 -14.52
CA VAL A 24 0.69 -4.51 -13.17
C VAL A 24 2.10 -5.02 -12.97
N ASN A 25 2.84 -4.35 -12.10
CA ASN A 25 4.17 -4.78 -11.69
C ASN A 25 4.12 -5.31 -10.26
N ALA A 26 4.89 -6.36 -9.99
CA ALA A 26 4.97 -6.93 -8.65
C ALA A 26 5.27 -5.85 -7.61
N TRP A 27 4.52 -5.88 -6.52
CA TRP A 27 4.69 -5.01 -5.34
C TRP A 27 4.39 -3.53 -5.56
N GLU A 28 3.91 -3.14 -6.74
CA GLU A 28 3.43 -1.78 -6.99
C GLU A 28 1.92 -1.72 -6.75
N PRO A 29 1.46 -0.97 -5.72
CA PRO A 29 0.03 -0.90 -5.41
C PRO A 29 -0.80 -0.35 -6.55
N ILE A 30 -1.99 -0.90 -6.71
CA ILE A 30 -3.03 -0.40 -7.59
C ILE A 30 -4.28 -0.11 -6.77
N ASN A 31 -5.18 0.69 -7.32
CA ASN A 31 -6.47 0.95 -6.70
C ASN A 31 -7.58 0.47 -7.61
N VAL A 32 -8.47 -0.36 -7.06
CA VAL A 32 -9.60 -0.91 -7.80
C VAL A 32 -10.90 -0.43 -7.14
N THR A 33 -11.75 0.20 -7.92
CA THR A 33 -13.04 0.68 -7.43
C THR A 33 -13.84 -0.48 -6.82
N GLY A 34 -14.29 -0.29 -5.61
CA GLY A 34 -15.04 -1.29 -4.85
C GLY A 34 -14.16 -2.26 -4.04
N LEU A 35 -12.90 -2.45 -4.41
CA LEU A 35 -11.97 -3.29 -3.65
C LEU A 35 -10.94 -2.48 -2.85
N GLY A 36 -10.64 -1.26 -3.29
CA GLY A 36 -9.63 -0.42 -2.67
C GLY A 36 -8.22 -0.73 -3.16
N PRO A 37 -7.19 -0.40 -2.36
CA PRO A 37 -5.80 -0.65 -2.73
C PRO A 37 -5.47 -2.14 -2.68
N LEU A 38 -4.75 -2.60 -3.71
CA LEU A 38 -4.29 -3.98 -3.84
C LEU A 38 -2.81 -3.99 -4.18
N ILE A 39 -2.08 -4.98 -3.69
CA ILE A 39 -0.66 -5.14 -3.99
C ILE A 39 -0.44 -6.45 -4.74
N PRO A 40 -0.04 -6.42 -6.04
CA PRO A 40 0.20 -7.64 -6.80
C PRO A 40 1.46 -8.36 -6.32
N VAL A 41 1.40 -9.69 -6.30
CA VAL A 41 2.54 -10.51 -5.89
C VAL A 41 3.49 -10.81 -7.04
N ALA A 42 3.08 -10.53 -8.28
CA ALA A 42 3.85 -10.80 -9.48
C ALA A 42 3.46 -9.82 -10.59
N ASN A 43 4.29 -9.74 -11.62
CA ASN A 43 3.93 -9.00 -12.83
C ASN A 43 2.79 -9.73 -13.55
N ALA A 44 1.86 -8.99 -14.10
CA ALA A 44 0.78 -9.53 -14.89
C ALA A 44 0.42 -8.57 -16.03
N GLU A 45 0.00 -9.14 -17.15
CA GLU A 45 -0.51 -8.36 -18.27
C GLU A 45 -1.97 -7.96 -18.04
N ALA A 46 -2.47 -7.03 -18.82
CA ALA A 46 -3.86 -6.63 -18.75
C ALA A 46 -4.79 -7.84 -18.91
N ASN A 47 -5.81 -7.92 -18.05
CA ASN A 47 -6.80 -8.99 -18.03
C ASN A 47 -6.24 -10.39 -17.72
N GLN A 48 -5.01 -10.45 -17.22
CA GLN A 48 -4.43 -11.70 -16.73
C GLN A 48 -4.79 -11.90 -15.27
N LEU A 49 -5.18 -13.13 -14.91
CA LEU A 49 -5.46 -13.47 -13.51
C LEU A 49 -4.15 -13.40 -12.71
N CYS A 50 -4.20 -12.67 -11.60
CA CYS A 50 -3.06 -12.48 -10.72
C CYS A 50 -3.56 -12.48 -9.28
N VAL A 51 -2.67 -12.83 -8.36
CA VAL A 51 -2.96 -12.79 -6.93
C VAL A 51 -2.50 -11.46 -6.37
N TYR A 52 -3.35 -10.84 -5.54
CA TYR A 52 -3.09 -9.55 -4.91
C TYR A 52 -3.29 -9.66 -3.41
N TYR A 53 -2.49 -8.94 -2.64
CA TYR A 53 -2.80 -8.70 -1.24
C TYR A 53 -3.84 -7.60 -1.15
N ARG A 54 -4.88 -7.85 -0.38
CA ARG A 54 -5.92 -6.87 -0.07
C ARG A 54 -5.70 -6.25 1.31
N PHE A 55 -5.20 -7.04 2.24
CA PHE A 55 -4.84 -6.63 3.59
C PHE A 55 -3.43 -7.13 3.90
N GLY A 56 -2.77 -6.47 4.81
CA GLY A 56 -1.45 -6.87 5.27
C GLY A 56 -0.60 -5.66 5.66
N ILE A 57 0.60 -5.95 6.15
CA ILE A 57 1.54 -4.92 6.58
C ILE A 57 2.72 -4.91 5.63
N PHE A 58 2.98 -3.76 5.03
CA PHE A 58 4.03 -3.61 4.01
C PHE A 58 4.86 -2.37 4.27
N LYS A 59 6.12 -2.40 3.85
CA LYS A 59 7.01 -1.24 3.92
C LYS A 59 6.94 -0.43 2.64
N PHE A 60 6.86 0.89 2.80
CA PHE A 60 6.89 1.82 1.68
C PHE A 60 7.86 2.95 1.94
N THR A 61 8.52 3.41 0.89
CA THR A 61 9.39 4.57 0.95
C THR A 61 8.58 5.85 1.15
N VAL A 62 8.99 6.70 2.10
CA VAL A 62 8.35 7.97 2.38
C VAL A 62 8.78 9.01 1.36
N ALA A 63 7.83 9.81 0.87
CA ALA A 63 8.10 10.89 -0.05
C ALA A 63 9.08 11.89 0.57
N LYS A 64 9.96 12.41 -0.27
CA LYS A 64 10.94 13.42 0.11
C LYS A 64 10.25 14.62 0.78
N ASN A 65 10.80 15.06 1.90
CA ASN A 65 10.29 16.18 2.69
C ASN A 65 8.88 15.97 3.26
N ASN A 66 8.40 14.74 3.30
CA ASN A 66 7.12 14.39 3.89
C ASN A 66 7.35 13.71 5.23
N THR A 67 6.51 14.00 6.22
CA THR A 67 6.58 13.37 7.54
C THR A 67 5.31 12.59 7.79
N ILE A 68 5.46 11.32 8.08
CA ILE A 68 4.35 10.44 8.42
C ILE A 68 4.50 10.04 9.89
N ALA A 69 3.43 10.17 10.66
CA ALA A 69 3.39 9.70 12.05
C ALA A 69 2.61 8.39 12.13
N ALA A 70 2.95 7.56 13.11
CA ALA A 70 2.21 6.33 13.37
C ALA A 70 0.73 6.66 13.61
N GLY A 71 -0.17 5.87 13.01
CA GLY A 71 -1.61 6.06 13.09
C GLY A 71 -2.21 6.97 12.03
N GLU A 72 -1.40 7.69 11.28
CA GLU A 72 -1.90 8.59 10.24
C GLU A 72 -2.36 7.83 8.99
N ALA A 73 -3.32 8.41 8.28
CA ALA A 73 -3.69 7.95 6.95
C ALA A 73 -2.53 8.16 5.98
N VAL A 74 -2.28 7.16 5.14
CA VAL A 74 -1.18 7.15 4.19
C VAL A 74 -1.73 7.02 2.78
N TYR A 75 -1.20 7.83 1.87
CA TYR A 75 -1.58 7.85 0.46
C TYR A 75 -0.39 7.42 -0.39
N TYR A 76 -0.66 6.68 -1.45
CA TYR A 76 0.35 6.24 -2.39
C TYR A 76 0.42 7.20 -3.57
N ASP A 77 1.61 7.70 -3.88
CA ASP A 77 1.91 8.46 -5.09
C ASP A 77 2.40 7.48 -6.16
N SER A 78 1.55 7.19 -7.13
CA SER A 78 1.85 6.20 -8.17
C SER A 78 2.84 6.71 -9.21
N VAL A 79 3.06 8.01 -9.28
CA VAL A 79 4.04 8.61 -10.20
C VAL A 79 5.45 8.42 -9.67
N ASN A 80 5.67 8.76 -8.40
CA ASN A 80 6.98 8.66 -7.75
C ASN A 80 7.17 7.36 -6.97
N LYS A 81 6.12 6.55 -6.83
CA LYS A 81 6.13 5.25 -6.13
C LYS A 81 6.56 5.36 -4.67
N VAL A 82 6.03 6.35 -4.00
CA VAL A 82 6.30 6.66 -2.59
C VAL A 82 5.00 6.91 -1.84
N VAL A 83 5.07 6.99 -0.52
CA VAL A 83 3.90 7.29 0.32
C VAL A 83 4.02 8.67 0.97
N GLN A 84 2.88 9.27 1.23
CA GLN A 84 2.78 10.62 1.80
C GLN A 84 1.56 10.73 2.71
N ASP A 85 1.51 11.77 3.53
CA ASP A 85 0.46 12.00 4.51
C ASP A 85 -0.73 12.80 3.97
N THR A 86 -0.65 13.26 2.73
CA THR A 86 -1.70 14.05 2.08
C THR A 86 -2.17 13.38 0.80
N PRO A 87 -3.45 13.56 0.40
CA PRO A 87 -3.92 13.01 -0.86
C PRO A 87 -3.13 13.58 -2.04
N PRO A 88 -2.66 12.73 -2.97
CA PRO A 88 -2.04 13.20 -4.20
C PRO A 88 -3.08 13.83 -5.12
N ALA A 89 -2.63 14.52 -6.16
CA ALA A 89 -3.51 15.08 -7.17
C ALA A 89 -4.37 13.98 -7.80
N PRO A 90 -5.62 14.29 -8.23
CA PRO A 90 -6.49 13.28 -8.84
C PRO A 90 -5.81 12.56 -10.00
N GLY A 91 -5.91 11.23 -10.03
CA GLY A 91 -5.31 10.38 -11.06
C GLY A 91 -3.83 10.07 -10.86
N THR A 92 -3.19 10.59 -9.80
CA THR A 92 -1.77 10.34 -9.53
C THR A 92 -1.52 9.48 -8.31
N GLY A 93 -2.57 9.06 -7.63
CA GLY A 93 -2.42 8.20 -6.46
C GLY A 93 -3.75 7.95 -5.75
N PHE A 94 -3.67 7.32 -4.60
CA PHE A 94 -4.86 6.87 -3.87
C PHE A 94 -4.54 6.58 -2.40
N TYR A 95 -5.60 6.49 -1.60
CA TYR A 95 -5.49 6.07 -0.21
C TYR A 95 -4.95 4.64 -0.11
N LEU A 96 -3.98 4.42 0.75
CA LEU A 96 -3.33 3.11 0.88
C LEU A 96 -3.72 2.40 2.18
N GLY A 97 -3.68 3.09 3.29
CA GLY A 97 -3.96 2.53 4.60
C GLY A 97 -3.48 3.42 5.72
N LYS A 98 -3.15 2.82 6.86
CA LYS A 98 -2.68 3.53 8.05
C LYS A 98 -1.23 3.19 8.36
N ALA A 99 -0.46 4.20 8.72
CA ALA A 99 0.92 4.00 9.12
C ALA A 99 1.01 3.32 10.49
N LEU A 100 1.88 2.34 10.61
CA LEU A 100 2.18 1.66 11.87
C LEU A 100 3.46 2.21 12.51
N SER A 101 4.30 2.88 11.71
CA SER A 101 5.52 3.52 12.19
C SER A 101 5.65 4.91 11.57
N GLY A 102 6.44 5.76 12.18
CA GLY A 102 6.67 7.11 11.70
C GLY A 102 7.99 7.24 10.95
N GLY A 103 8.10 8.28 10.13
CA GLY A 103 9.33 8.62 9.42
C GLY A 103 9.21 9.88 8.62
N THR A 104 10.36 10.52 8.38
CA THR A 104 10.47 11.68 7.51
C THR A 104 11.30 11.32 6.30
N GLY A 105 10.75 11.51 5.11
CA GLY A 105 11.41 11.20 3.87
C GLY A 105 12.65 12.08 3.64
N ASN A 106 13.69 11.47 3.08
CA ASN A 106 14.92 12.16 2.75
C ASN A 106 15.15 12.17 1.22
N PRO A 107 16.07 13.01 0.71
CA PRO A 107 16.32 13.08 -0.73
C PRO A 107 16.85 11.79 -1.36
N THR A 108 17.42 10.90 -0.56
CA THR A 108 17.99 9.63 -1.06
C THR A 108 16.97 8.49 -1.12
N GLY A 109 15.76 8.69 -0.58
CA GLY A 109 14.70 7.68 -0.62
C GLY A 109 15.01 6.43 0.22
N THR A 110 15.69 6.61 1.35
CA THR A 110 16.10 5.50 2.21
C THR A 110 15.21 5.32 3.45
N VAL A 111 14.28 6.25 3.69
CA VAL A 111 13.36 6.17 4.83
C VAL A 111 12.08 5.45 4.41
N SER A 112 11.69 4.46 5.19
CA SER A 112 10.45 3.73 4.94
C SER A 112 9.60 3.66 6.19
N VAL A 113 8.30 3.46 6.00
CA VAL A 113 7.33 3.23 7.08
C VAL A 113 6.55 1.96 6.80
N GLU A 114 6.07 1.34 7.86
CA GLU A 114 5.17 0.20 7.73
C GLU A 114 3.74 0.70 7.64
N VAL A 115 3.00 0.18 6.68
CA VAL A 115 1.61 0.57 6.41
C VAL A 115 0.72 -0.65 6.48
N SER A 116 -0.37 -0.53 7.23
CA SER A 116 -1.44 -1.52 7.24
C SER A 116 -2.36 -1.24 6.06
N LEU A 117 -2.27 -2.10 5.04
CA LEU A 117 -2.98 -1.94 3.78
C LEU A 117 -4.49 -1.99 3.97
N ASN A 118 -5.19 -1.03 3.38
CA ASN A 118 -6.66 -0.99 3.35
C ASN A 118 -7.30 -0.92 4.74
N ASP A 119 -6.60 -0.30 5.66
CA ASP A 119 -7.06 -0.19 7.05
C ASP A 119 -7.85 1.09 7.34
#